data_0457d1cf94c097d4f93c931b7287ab21
#
_entry.id   0457d1cf94c097d4f93c931b7287ab21
#
_cell.length_a   1.000
_cell.length_b   1.000
_cell.length_c   1.000
_cell.angle_alpha   90.00
_cell.angle_beta   90.00
_cell.angle_gamma   90.00
#
_symmetry.space_group_name_H-M   'P 1'
#
loop_
_entity.id
_entity.type
_entity.pdbx_description
1 polymer ?
#
loop_
_entity_poly.entity_id
_entity_poly.type
_entity_poly.pdbx_seq_one_letter_code
_entity_poly.pdbx_strand_id
1 'polypeptide(L)'
;IRRQRQMCIRDSYEDLQNLLEHYEDANSSSNPLANPAVIVDANHSNSGKKFEEQIRISKDVLHSCKMSADIHKLVKGLMIESYIEDGNQKVGEHCYGKSITDPCLGWEKTEKLIYELAELW
;
A
#
# COMPACT_ATOMS: atom_id res chain seq x y z
N ILE A 1 14.74 -5.80 -2.53
CA ILE A 1 13.27 -5.88 -2.68
C ILE A 1 12.59 -6.20 -1.35
N ARG A 2 13.10 -7.15 -0.59
CA ARG A 2 12.58 -7.42 0.76
C ARG A 2 12.76 -6.23 1.70
N ARG A 3 13.87 -5.51 1.58
CA ARG A 3 14.11 -4.28 2.33
C ARG A 3 13.08 -3.21 1.99
N GLN A 4 12.74 -3.08 0.72
CA GLN A 4 11.74 -2.14 0.26
C GLN A 4 10.38 -2.40 0.90
N ARG A 5 9.97 -3.67 1.00
CA ARG A 5 8.72 -4.03 1.67
C ARG A 5 8.75 -3.70 3.16
N GLN A 6 9.87 -3.94 3.82
CA GLN A 6 10.02 -3.59 5.24
C GLN A 6 9.95 -2.08 5.45
N MET A 7 10.52 -1.32 4.53
CA MET A 7 10.49 0.14 4.60
C MET A 7 9.12 0.73 4.29
N CYS A 8 8.28 0.01 3.57
CA CYS A 8 6.90 0.41 3.29
C CYS A 8 5.91 -0.04 4.36
N ILE A 9 6.37 -0.53 5.51
CA ILE A 9 5.52 -0.96 6.62
C ILE A 9 4.70 0.19 7.19
N ARG A 10 5.24 1.39 7.16
CA ARG A 10 4.57 2.58 7.65
C ARG A 10 4.10 3.43 6.48
N ASP A 11 3.00 4.09 6.67
CA ASP A 11 2.27 4.81 5.65
C ASP A 11 2.37 6.32 5.77
N SER A 12 3.18 6.82 6.71
CA SER A 12 3.32 8.24 6.93
C SER A 12 4.19 8.90 5.86
N TYR A 13 3.99 10.19 5.67
CA TYR A 13 4.83 11.02 4.81
C TYR A 13 6.31 10.91 5.18
N GLU A 14 6.61 10.90 6.48
CA GLU A 14 7.99 10.77 6.98
C GLU A 14 8.62 9.43 6.58
N ASP A 15 7.86 8.35 6.64
CA ASP A 15 8.35 7.03 6.24
C ASP A 15 8.64 6.96 4.75
N LEU A 16 7.83 7.58 3.93
CA LEU A 16 8.07 7.68 2.50
C LEU A 16 9.28 8.57 2.20
N GLN A 17 9.49 9.64 2.94
CA GLN A 17 10.69 10.48 2.83
C GLN A 17 11.94 9.70 3.20
N ASN A 18 11.92 8.93 4.27
CA ASN A 18 13.04 8.07 4.67
C ASN A 18 13.35 7.03 3.59
N LEU A 19 12.32 6.44 3.00
CA LEU A 19 12.49 5.49 1.91
C LEU A 19 13.12 6.16 0.68
N LEU A 20 12.69 7.36 0.35
CA LEU A 20 13.23 8.15 -0.75
C LEU A 20 14.74 8.41 -0.54
N GLU A 21 15.13 8.81 0.66
CA GLU A 21 16.54 9.04 1.00
C GLU A 21 17.39 7.78 0.80
N HIS A 22 16.89 6.62 1.20
CA HIS A 22 17.56 5.34 0.98
C HIS A 22 17.73 5.02 -0.51
N TYR A 23 16.74 5.35 -1.32
CA TYR A 23 16.82 5.17 -2.77
C TYR A 23 17.82 6.13 -3.40
N GLU A 24 17.87 7.35 -2.95
CA GLU A 24 18.86 8.34 -3.41
C GLU A 24 20.29 7.90 -3.07
N ASP A 25 20.50 7.41 -1.85
CA ASP A 25 21.79 6.86 -1.45
C ASP A 25 22.20 5.65 -2.29
N ALA A 26 21.28 4.76 -2.57
CA ALA A 26 21.53 3.60 -3.43
C ALA A 26 21.83 4.02 -4.87
N ASN A 27 21.17 5.06 -5.37
CA ASN A 27 21.40 5.60 -6.71
C ASN A 27 22.72 6.34 -6.84
N SER A 28 23.24 6.90 -5.75
CA SER A 28 24.55 7.57 -5.75
C SER A 28 25.73 6.59 -5.71
N SER A 29 25.46 5.30 -5.51
CA SER A 29 26.49 4.26 -5.52
C SER A 29 26.98 3.97 -6.94
N SER A 30 28.08 3.19 -7.04
CA SER A 30 28.66 2.77 -8.33
C SER A 30 27.70 1.89 -9.17
N ASN A 31 26.61 1.43 -8.57
CA ASN A 31 25.62 0.56 -9.21
C ASN A 31 24.20 1.13 -8.97
N PRO A 32 23.86 2.26 -9.61
CA PRO A 32 22.54 2.86 -9.40
C PRO A 32 21.43 1.95 -9.91
N LEU A 33 20.26 2.04 -9.25
CA LEU A 33 19.08 1.30 -9.65
C LEU A 33 18.57 1.84 -11.00
N ALA A 34 18.33 0.94 -11.95
CA ALA A 34 17.85 1.34 -13.28
C ALA A 34 16.43 1.93 -13.22
N ASN A 35 15.57 1.33 -12.38
CA ASN A 35 14.18 1.76 -12.24
C ASN A 35 13.80 1.78 -10.76
N PRO A 36 14.18 2.82 -10.01
CA PRO A 36 13.76 2.92 -8.62
C PRO A 36 12.24 3.07 -8.55
N ALA A 37 11.60 2.14 -7.86
CA ALA A 37 10.15 2.10 -7.75
C ALA A 37 9.74 1.43 -6.44
N VAL A 38 8.63 1.88 -5.87
CA VAL A 38 8.03 1.33 -4.66
C VAL A 38 6.55 1.08 -4.91
N ILE A 39 6.08 -0.07 -4.48
CA ILE A 39 4.67 -0.37 -4.35
C ILE A 39 4.38 -0.42 -2.84
N VAL A 40 3.43 0.38 -2.39
CA VAL A 40 3.06 0.43 -0.97
C VAL A 40 1.98 -0.60 -0.69
N ASP A 41 2.26 -1.50 0.23
CA ASP A 41 1.31 -2.48 0.71
C ASP A 41 0.38 -1.81 1.73
N ALA A 42 -0.88 -1.64 1.37
CA ALA A 42 -1.88 -0.98 2.22
C ALA A 42 -2.50 -1.92 3.26
N ASN A 43 -2.22 -3.21 3.19
CA ASN A 43 -2.76 -4.18 4.14
C ASN A 43 -1.68 -4.62 5.16
N HIS A 44 -1.43 -5.85 5.29
CA HIS A 44 -0.41 -6.48 6.16
C HIS A 44 0.02 -5.61 7.37
N SER A 45 1.32 -5.32 7.48
CA SER A 45 1.86 -4.58 8.62
C SER A 45 1.39 -3.12 8.71
N ASN A 46 1.14 -2.46 7.57
CA ASN A 46 0.71 -1.06 7.55
C ASN A 46 -0.66 -0.86 8.15
N SER A 47 -1.56 -1.81 7.93
CA SER A 47 -2.93 -1.73 8.48
C SER A 47 -3.03 -2.23 9.92
N GLY A 48 -1.98 -2.85 10.47
CA GLY A 48 -2.07 -3.56 11.73
C GLY A 48 -3.07 -4.71 11.66
N LYS A 49 -3.24 -5.29 10.48
CA LYS A 49 -4.21 -6.36 10.15
C LYS A 49 -5.67 -5.92 10.26
N LYS A 50 -5.94 -4.62 10.20
CA LYS A 50 -7.29 -4.08 10.13
C LYS A 50 -7.60 -3.73 8.68
N PHE A 51 -8.39 -4.53 8.02
CA PHE A 51 -8.64 -4.39 6.58
C PHE A 51 -9.22 -3.03 6.18
N GLU A 52 -10.00 -2.40 7.04
CA GLU A 52 -10.59 -1.09 6.77
C GLU A 52 -9.55 0.04 6.72
N GLU A 53 -8.40 -0.14 7.37
CA GLU A 53 -7.31 0.82 7.34
C GLU A 53 -6.69 0.95 5.94
N GLN A 54 -6.89 -0.02 5.05
CA GLN A 54 -6.41 0.06 3.68
C GLN A 54 -6.93 1.31 2.96
N ILE A 55 -8.14 1.72 3.26
CA ILE A 55 -8.75 2.92 2.68
C ILE A 55 -7.97 4.17 3.07
N ARG A 56 -7.73 4.34 4.37
CA ARG A 56 -6.99 5.48 4.90
C ARG A 56 -5.55 5.49 4.38
N ILE A 57 -4.87 4.36 4.46
CA ILE A 57 -3.47 4.21 4.05
C ILE A 57 -3.31 4.57 2.58
N SER A 58 -4.18 4.07 1.71
CA SER A 58 -4.13 4.35 0.29
C SER A 58 -4.29 5.85 0.00
N LYS A 59 -5.21 6.51 0.67
CA LYS A 59 -5.41 7.95 0.53
C LYS A 59 -4.23 8.76 1.06
N ASP A 60 -3.65 8.35 2.18
CA ASP A 60 -2.48 9.00 2.76
C ASP A 60 -1.27 8.93 1.85
N VAL A 61 -1.07 7.78 1.20
CA VAL A 61 0.02 7.61 0.22
C VAL A 61 -0.16 8.57 -0.96
N LEU A 62 -1.36 8.68 -1.52
CA LEU A 62 -1.63 9.62 -2.61
C LEU A 62 -1.46 11.06 -2.17
N HIS A 63 -1.86 11.39 -0.95
CA HIS A 63 -1.64 12.72 -0.38
C HIS A 63 -0.15 13.03 -0.29
N SER A 64 0.66 12.09 0.17
CA SER A 64 2.11 12.25 0.22
C SER A 64 2.71 12.45 -1.17
N CYS A 65 2.20 11.76 -2.18
CA CYS A 65 2.62 11.93 -3.58
C CYS A 65 2.32 13.36 -4.08
N LYS A 66 1.23 13.95 -3.64
CA LYS A 66 0.91 15.35 -3.99
C LYS A 66 1.80 16.35 -3.29
N MET A 67 2.26 16.04 -2.08
CA MET A 67 3.12 16.92 -1.31
C MET A 67 4.57 16.92 -1.79
N SER A 68 5.01 15.85 -2.44
CA SER A 68 6.40 15.69 -2.88
C SER A 68 6.46 15.08 -4.27
N ALA A 69 7.04 15.80 -5.21
CA ALA A 69 7.27 15.30 -6.57
C ALA A 69 8.21 14.10 -6.59
N ASP A 70 9.17 14.06 -5.67
CA ASP A 70 10.12 12.95 -5.57
C ASP A 70 9.45 11.68 -5.06
N ILE A 71 8.56 11.79 -4.08
CA ILE A 71 7.75 10.66 -3.63
C ILE A 71 6.83 10.21 -4.76
N HIS A 72 6.23 11.13 -5.50
CA HIS A 72 5.37 10.81 -6.64
C HIS A 72 6.12 10.00 -7.71
N LYS A 73 7.38 10.33 -7.95
CA LYS A 73 8.23 9.58 -8.89
C LYS A 73 8.56 8.18 -8.37
N LEU A 74 8.77 8.02 -7.09
CA LEU A 74 9.19 6.77 -6.48
C LEU A 74 8.03 5.78 -6.35
N VAL A 75 6.88 6.25 -5.89
CA VAL A 75 5.69 5.40 -5.66
C VAL A 75 5.00 5.13 -6.98
N LYS A 76 4.98 3.86 -7.38
CA LYS A 76 4.40 3.42 -8.65
C LYS A 76 3.05 2.74 -8.49
N GLY A 77 2.68 2.39 -7.27
CA GLY A 77 1.40 1.73 -7.06
C GLY A 77 1.13 1.39 -5.61
N LEU A 78 -0.05 0.84 -5.42
CA LEU A 78 -0.54 0.36 -4.14
C LEU A 78 -0.88 -1.12 -4.27
N MET A 79 -0.72 -1.85 -3.18
CA MET A 79 -1.21 -3.22 -3.08
C MET A 79 -2.36 -3.25 -2.07
N ILE A 80 -3.53 -3.61 -2.53
CA ILE A 80 -4.76 -3.66 -1.75
C ILE A 80 -5.28 -5.09 -1.78
N GLU A 81 -5.57 -5.66 -0.61
CA GLU A 81 -6.18 -6.97 -0.53
C GLU A 81 -7.69 -6.83 -0.47
N SER A 82 -8.33 -7.37 -1.47
CA SER A 82 -9.77 -7.28 -1.69
C SER A 82 -10.37 -8.64 -1.98
N TYR A 83 -11.61 -8.83 -1.56
CA TYR A 83 -12.40 -10.01 -1.89
C TYR A 83 -13.86 -9.60 -2.08
N ILE A 84 -14.78 -10.56 -2.13
CA ILE A 84 -16.19 -10.25 -2.31
C ILE A 84 -16.78 -9.64 -1.03
N GLU A 85 -16.55 -10.29 0.11
CA GLU A 85 -17.04 -9.85 1.42
C GLU A 85 -15.92 -9.31 2.30
N ASP A 86 -16.28 -8.43 3.23
CA ASP A 86 -15.35 -7.86 4.20
C ASP A 86 -14.80 -8.92 5.18
N GLY A 87 -13.53 -8.75 5.55
CA GLY A 87 -12.94 -9.50 6.66
C GLY A 87 -12.43 -10.86 6.27
N ASN A 88 -12.45 -11.77 7.22
CA ASN A 88 -12.02 -13.14 7.02
C ASN A 88 -12.86 -14.12 7.83
N GLN A 89 -12.66 -15.39 7.57
CA GLN A 89 -13.32 -16.49 8.28
C GLN A 89 -12.34 -17.62 8.53
N LYS A 90 -12.69 -18.49 9.48
CA LYS A 90 -11.94 -19.72 9.70
C LYS A 90 -12.34 -20.76 8.66
N VAL A 91 -11.40 -21.63 8.30
CA VAL A 91 -11.68 -22.76 7.42
C VAL A 91 -12.81 -23.60 8.03
N GLY A 92 -13.83 -23.88 7.23
CA GLY A 92 -14.99 -24.64 7.67
C GLY A 92 -16.23 -23.84 8.02
N GLU A 93 -16.15 -22.50 8.09
CA GLU A 93 -17.33 -21.66 8.35
C GLU A 93 -18.23 -21.50 7.11
N HIS A 94 -17.70 -21.76 5.91
CA HIS A 94 -18.44 -21.80 4.65
C HIS A 94 -19.22 -20.53 4.26
N CYS A 95 -18.71 -19.37 4.66
CA CYS A 95 -19.29 -18.11 4.21
C CYS A 95 -18.77 -17.79 2.79
N TYR A 96 -19.66 -17.82 1.82
CA TYR A 96 -19.27 -17.57 0.42
C TYR A 96 -18.69 -16.16 0.25
N GLY A 97 -17.56 -16.10 -0.46
CA GLY A 97 -16.94 -14.80 -0.80
C GLY A 97 -16.15 -14.15 0.31
N LYS A 98 -15.93 -14.83 1.43
CA LYS A 98 -15.12 -14.33 2.53
C LYS A 98 -13.77 -15.03 2.60
N SER A 99 -12.70 -14.26 2.75
CA SER A 99 -11.33 -14.79 2.82
C SER A 99 -11.15 -15.80 3.95
N ILE A 100 -10.39 -16.86 3.68
CA ILE A 100 -9.99 -17.84 4.70
C ILE A 100 -8.57 -17.59 5.21
N THR A 101 -7.93 -16.54 4.75
CA THR A 101 -6.59 -16.12 5.15
C THR A 101 -6.66 -14.72 5.77
N ASP A 102 -5.93 -13.75 5.25
CA ASP A 102 -5.93 -12.40 5.79
C ASP A 102 -7.27 -11.69 5.58
N PRO A 103 -7.68 -10.82 6.51
CA PRO A 103 -8.90 -10.05 6.33
C PRO A 103 -8.77 -9.12 5.12
N CYS A 104 -9.77 -9.15 4.26
CA CYS A 104 -9.80 -8.37 3.03
C CYS A 104 -10.86 -7.27 3.06
N LEU A 105 -10.64 -6.24 2.25
CA LEU A 105 -11.63 -5.22 1.98
C LEU A 105 -12.67 -5.81 1.02
N GLY A 106 -13.96 -5.70 1.35
CA GLY A 106 -15.03 -6.19 0.50
C GLY A 106 -15.13 -5.41 -0.81
N TRP A 107 -15.80 -6.00 -1.80
CA TRP A 107 -15.84 -5.42 -3.14
C TRP A 107 -16.48 -4.04 -3.20
N GLU A 108 -17.58 -3.83 -2.49
CA GLU A 108 -18.26 -2.52 -2.49
C GLU A 108 -17.34 -1.40 -2.02
N LYS A 109 -16.59 -1.65 -0.96
CA LYS A 109 -15.62 -0.70 -0.43
C LYS A 109 -14.42 -0.53 -1.34
N THR A 110 -13.98 -1.60 -1.96
CA THR A 110 -12.87 -1.58 -2.92
C THR A 110 -13.22 -0.76 -4.15
N GLU A 111 -14.39 -0.99 -4.72
CA GLU A 111 -14.86 -0.24 -5.89
C GLU A 111 -14.92 1.26 -5.59
N LYS A 112 -15.53 1.61 -4.46
CA LYS A 112 -15.59 3.01 -4.02
C LYS A 112 -14.21 3.61 -3.85
N LEU A 113 -13.29 2.86 -3.23
CA LEU A 113 -11.91 3.30 -3.04
C LEU A 113 -11.21 3.57 -4.35
N ILE A 114 -11.37 2.69 -5.35
CA ILE A 114 -10.75 2.87 -6.66
C ILE A 114 -11.19 4.19 -7.30
N TYR A 115 -12.49 4.50 -7.27
CA TYR A 115 -12.99 5.78 -7.79
C TYR A 115 -12.45 6.96 -7.01
N GLU A 116 -12.41 6.87 -5.69
CA GLU A 116 -11.87 7.95 -4.85
C GLU A 116 -10.37 8.18 -5.11
N LEU A 117 -9.60 7.11 -5.27
CA LEU A 117 -8.17 7.21 -5.59
C LEU A 117 -7.94 7.83 -6.97
N ALA A 118 -8.77 7.50 -7.94
CA ALA A 118 -8.69 8.09 -9.27
C ALA A 118 -8.91 9.61 -9.24
N GLU A 119 -9.80 10.09 -8.40
CA GLU A 119 -10.02 11.52 -8.21
C GLU A 119 -8.85 12.21 -7.49
N LEU A 120 -8.18 11.50 -6.60
CA LEU A 120 -7.05 12.04 -5.84
C LEU A 120 -5.74 12.03 -6.64
N TRP A 121 -5.62 11.16 -7.63
CA TRP A 121 -4.42 11.06 -8.47
C TRP A 121 -4.40 12.19 -9.51
#